data_596cf35f8b68d8831f23b1955c4283f9
#
_entry.id   596cf35f8b68d8831f23b1955c4283f9
#
_cell.length_a   1.000
_cell.length_b   1.000
_cell.length_c   1.000
_cell.angle_alpha   90.00
_cell.angle_beta   90.00
_cell.angle_gamma   90.00
#
_symmetry.space_group_name_H-M   'P 1'
#
loop_
_entity.id
_entity.type
_entity.pdbx_description
1 polymer ?
#
loop_
_entity_poly.entity_id
_entity_poly.type
_entity_poly.pdbx_seq_one_letter_code
_entity_poly.pdbx_strand_id
1 'polypeptide(L)'
;VTGSLVALMILAVRTLSPGGIDAVDLLLLVLFGLTTPWFVVGFWNAAIGFLVMRLARDPVAAVIPQAVAAAAPPTVTSSTAILMCVRNEPPDRVVRNLAVMMDELATAGAADRFHVYVLSDTSRPDIASAEEEAFGALAVSYRRRTANTGFKAGNIRDFLERWGDGHDFMLTLDADSFMPASAILRMVGIMERNPRLGILQSLVIGMPTASAFTRLFQFGMRLGMRSWTIGSAWWQADCGPYWGHNAVIRVAPFKQHCAIPPLPGRGILRGEVLSHDQIEAALMRRAGFEVRVLPDEDLGWEENPPTLVEHIRRDLRWLQGTLQYVFFIGLPGLKPVSRFQLVFAMLMFVGSPAWIGLLLVGTVVLAAAPSTRTVIDPGSGAALLAVIVVLWFAAKAATVVDVLVRPVLRRAYGGTLRFLASVAAETVFSFLLWPILWFCHTLFLLGLPFGRAIGWIGQRREDHAIPWSEALRQLWPQTVTGGASLLLLAVLQPAALPYLFVLLAGGLVLSIPLCVLTSWPPFGRALVRWGIGRLPEETKPSASLRRLTGP
;
A
#
# COMPACT_ATOMS: atom_id res chain seq x y z
N VAL A 1 13.78 -7.57 -16.35
CA VAL A 1 14.07 -7.71 -14.91
C VAL A 1 15.42 -8.38 -14.70
N THR A 2 15.60 -9.65 -15.12
CA THR A 2 16.84 -10.41 -14.89
C THR A 2 18.08 -9.68 -15.40
N GLY A 3 18.05 -9.16 -16.62
CA GLY A 3 19.18 -8.39 -17.16
C GLY A 3 19.54 -7.16 -16.33
N SER A 4 18.53 -6.45 -15.78
CA SER A 4 18.76 -5.30 -14.89
C SER A 4 19.38 -5.72 -13.56
N LEU A 5 18.94 -6.85 -12.98
CA LEU A 5 19.53 -7.40 -11.74
C LEU A 5 20.99 -7.79 -11.95
N VAL A 6 21.30 -8.50 -13.05
CA VAL A 6 22.67 -8.89 -13.40
C VAL A 6 23.56 -7.65 -13.61
N ALA A 7 23.08 -6.65 -14.36
CA ALA A 7 23.84 -5.42 -14.60
C ALA A 7 24.15 -4.66 -13.30
N LEU A 8 23.18 -4.57 -12.39
CA LEU A 8 23.36 -3.97 -11.06
C LEU A 8 24.40 -4.73 -10.23
N MET A 9 24.34 -6.06 -10.22
CA MET A 9 25.32 -6.87 -9.49
C MET A 9 26.73 -6.74 -10.06
N ILE A 10 26.88 -6.71 -11.39
CA ILE A 10 28.19 -6.46 -12.02
C ILE A 10 28.71 -5.07 -11.61
N LEU A 11 27.86 -4.05 -11.61
CA LEU A 11 28.27 -2.71 -11.22
C LEU A 11 28.61 -2.61 -9.72
N ALA A 12 27.88 -3.33 -8.86
CA ALA A 12 28.19 -3.43 -7.44
C ALA A 12 29.55 -4.14 -7.18
N VAL A 13 29.82 -5.25 -7.88
CA VAL A 13 31.12 -5.94 -7.82
C VAL A 13 32.26 -5.00 -8.25
N ARG A 14 32.07 -4.24 -9.35
CA ARG A 14 33.09 -3.26 -9.79
C ARG A 14 33.28 -2.15 -8.76
N THR A 15 32.21 -1.73 -8.07
CA THR A 15 32.27 -0.70 -7.03
C THR A 15 33.14 -1.14 -5.84
N LEU A 16 33.06 -2.42 -5.46
CA LEU A 16 33.79 -2.98 -4.31
C LEU A 16 35.15 -3.61 -4.66
N SER A 17 35.57 -3.56 -5.93
CA SER A 17 36.77 -4.28 -6.41
C SER A 17 38.17 -3.68 -6.12
N PRO A 18 38.34 -2.42 -5.66
CA PRO A 18 39.71 -1.83 -5.56
C PRO A 18 40.69 -2.61 -4.70
N GLY A 19 40.24 -3.31 -3.65
CA GLY A 19 41.07 -4.13 -2.78
C GLY A 19 41.05 -5.64 -3.08
N GLY A 20 40.36 -6.06 -4.15
CA GLY A 20 39.91 -7.44 -4.32
C GLY A 20 38.64 -7.73 -3.53
N ILE A 21 37.94 -8.81 -3.85
CA ILE A 21 36.70 -9.20 -3.18
C ILE A 21 37.00 -10.09 -1.98
N ASP A 22 36.72 -9.63 -0.80
CA ASP A 22 36.84 -10.39 0.44
C ASP A 22 35.47 -10.88 0.99
N ALA A 23 35.47 -11.48 2.19
CA ALA A 23 34.24 -12.01 2.81
C ALA A 23 33.24 -10.90 3.19
N VAL A 24 33.72 -9.71 3.51
CA VAL A 24 32.87 -8.57 3.88
C VAL A 24 32.25 -7.97 2.64
N ASP A 25 32.99 -7.85 1.56
CA ASP A 25 32.46 -7.43 0.25
C ASP A 25 31.40 -8.40 -0.26
N LEU A 26 31.64 -9.73 -0.11
CA LEU A 26 30.63 -10.72 -0.44
C LEU A 26 29.35 -10.55 0.39
N LEU A 27 29.48 -10.27 1.68
CA LEU A 27 28.33 -9.95 2.54
C LEU A 27 27.58 -8.71 2.04
N LEU A 28 28.30 -7.63 1.71
CA LEU A 28 27.69 -6.40 1.15
C LEU A 28 26.98 -6.68 -0.17
N LEU A 29 27.57 -7.50 -1.06
CA LEU A 29 26.95 -7.90 -2.32
C LEU A 29 25.68 -8.73 -2.11
N VAL A 30 25.68 -9.66 -1.16
CA VAL A 30 24.47 -10.43 -0.80
C VAL A 30 23.38 -9.52 -0.25
N LEU A 31 23.71 -8.65 0.71
CA LEU A 31 22.76 -7.68 1.26
C LEU A 31 22.20 -6.76 0.15
N PHE A 32 23.05 -6.25 -0.72
CA PHE A 32 22.63 -5.43 -1.85
C PHE A 32 21.70 -6.22 -2.80
N GLY A 33 22.09 -7.46 -3.14
CA GLY A 33 21.28 -8.34 -3.99
C GLY A 33 19.87 -8.59 -3.45
N LEU A 34 19.72 -8.70 -2.11
CA LEU A 34 18.41 -8.87 -1.47
C LEU A 34 17.53 -7.61 -1.56
N THR A 35 18.11 -6.42 -1.71
CA THR A 35 17.35 -5.17 -1.84
C THR A 35 16.90 -4.88 -3.27
N THR A 36 17.61 -5.39 -4.27
CA THR A 36 17.45 -4.99 -5.68
C THR A 36 16.12 -5.41 -6.34
N PRO A 37 15.51 -6.59 -6.04
CA PRO A 37 14.32 -7.04 -6.76
C PRO A 37 13.15 -6.07 -6.65
N TRP A 38 12.97 -5.45 -5.50
CA TRP A 38 11.86 -4.53 -5.26
C TRP A 38 11.89 -3.32 -6.21
N PHE A 39 12.99 -2.59 -6.27
CA PHE A 39 13.05 -1.39 -7.10
C PHE A 39 13.25 -1.70 -8.59
N VAL A 40 13.85 -2.83 -8.95
CA VAL A 40 13.95 -3.25 -10.36
C VAL A 40 12.57 -3.63 -10.92
N VAL A 41 11.77 -4.39 -10.18
CA VAL A 41 10.40 -4.71 -10.58
C VAL A 41 9.55 -3.44 -10.61
N GLY A 42 9.70 -2.55 -9.62
CA GLY A 42 9.03 -1.25 -9.57
C GLY A 42 9.34 -0.39 -10.79
N PHE A 43 10.61 -0.34 -11.20
CA PHE A 43 11.03 0.35 -12.44
C PHE A 43 10.32 -0.22 -13.68
N TRP A 44 10.33 -1.54 -13.86
CA TRP A 44 9.71 -2.14 -15.05
C TRP A 44 8.19 -1.97 -15.07
N ASN A 45 7.53 -2.04 -13.92
CA ASN A 45 6.12 -1.70 -13.83
C ASN A 45 5.88 -0.25 -14.28
N ALA A 46 6.67 0.70 -13.76
CA ALA A 46 6.55 2.11 -14.14
C ALA A 46 6.84 2.36 -15.62
N ALA A 47 7.88 1.74 -16.17
CA ALA A 47 8.27 1.90 -17.57
C ALA A 47 7.20 1.34 -18.52
N ILE A 48 6.71 0.11 -18.28
CA ILE A 48 5.63 -0.49 -19.05
C ILE A 48 4.38 0.38 -18.94
N GLY A 49 3.99 0.76 -17.72
CA GLY A 49 2.79 1.58 -17.50
C GLY A 49 2.89 2.95 -18.17
N PHE A 50 4.04 3.61 -18.11
CA PHE A 50 4.26 4.88 -18.80
C PHE A 50 4.12 4.73 -20.32
N LEU A 51 4.69 3.68 -20.90
CA LEU A 51 4.55 3.39 -22.32
C LEU A 51 3.09 3.11 -22.71
N VAL A 52 2.38 2.29 -21.93
CA VAL A 52 0.95 2.02 -22.15
C VAL A 52 0.13 3.32 -22.07
N MET A 53 0.37 4.15 -21.05
CA MET A 53 -0.32 5.44 -20.89
C MET A 53 -0.07 6.42 -22.05
N ARG A 54 1.04 6.29 -22.77
CA ARG A 54 1.42 7.19 -23.86
C ARG A 54 1.09 6.69 -25.24
N LEU A 55 1.18 5.38 -25.45
CA LEU A 55 1.08 4.77 -26.76
C LEU A 55 -0.31 4.13 -27.03
N ALA A 56 -0.99 3.65 -25.98
CA ALA A 56 -2.32 3.08 -26.15
C ALA A 56 -3.37 4.19 -26.32
N ARG A 57 -4.32 3.97 -27.22
CA ARG A 57 -5.49 4.86 -27.40
C ARG A 57 -6.37 4.91 -26.15
N ASP A 58 -6.57 3.76 -25.53
CA ASP A 58 -7.24 3.58 -24.24
C ASP A 58 -6.33 2.73 -23.33
N PRO A 59 -5.62 3.35 -22.39
CA PRO A 59 -4.74 2.64 -21.46
C PRO A 59 -5.46 1.63 -20.57
N VAL A 60 -6.71 1.89 -20.20
CA VAL A 60 -7.51 0.97 -19.38
C VAL A 60 -7.89 -0.27 -20.16
N ALA A 61 -8.42 -0.08 -21.38
CA ALA A 61 -8.76 -1.19 -22.26
C ALA A 61 -7.53 -2.04 -22.65
N ALA A 62 -6.33 -1.43 -22.72
CA ALA A 62 -5.08 -2.15 -23.00
C ALA A 62 -4.68 -3.14 -21.89
N VAL A 63 -5.07 -2.88 -20.64
CA VAL A 63 -4.73 -3.74 -19.49
C VAL A 63 -5.90 -4.59 -19.01
N ILE A 64 -7.13 -4.13 -19.24
CA ILE A 64 -8.36 -4.86 -18.94
C ILE A 64 -9.35 -4.73 -20.11
N PRO A 65 -9.23 -5.58 -21.15
CA PRO A 65 -10.12 -5.53 -22.33
C PRO A 65 -11.61 -5.63 -22.00
N GLN A 66 -11.93 -6.27 -20.85
CA GLN A 66 -13.29 -6.40 -20.33
C GLN A 66 -13.93 -5.06 -19.92
N ALA A 67 -13.13 -4.02 -19.69
CA ALA A 67 -13.59 -2.70 -19.26
C ALA A 67 -13.96 -1.76 -20.42
N VAL A 68 -13.96 -2.22 -21.67
CA VAL A 68 -14.34 -1.41 -22.84
C VAL A 68 -15.69 -0.76 -22.58
N ALA A 69 -15.71 0.56 -22.63
CA ALA A 69 -16.85 1.37 -22.23
C ALA A 69 -18.11 1.03 -23.06
N ALA A 70 -19.18 0.67 -22.37
CA ALA A 70 -20.51 0.84 -22.93
C ALA A 70 -20.82 2.34 -23.01
N ALA A 71 -21.41 2.80 -24.10
CA ALA A 71 -21.75 4.21 -24.31
C ALA A 71 -22.80 4.77 -23.32
N ALA A 72 -23.38 3.92 -22.48
CA ALA A 72 -24.32 4.28 -21.40
C ALA A 72 -23.94 3.56 -20.10
N PRO A 73 -24.31 4.10 -18.92
CA PRO A 73 -24.16 3.38 -17.65
C PRO A 73 -24.86 2.01 -17.79
N PRO A 74 -24.20 0.91 -17.40
CA PRO A 74 -24.80 -0.41 -17.51
C PRO A 74 -26.03 -0.50 -16.59
N THR A 75 -27.16 -0.97 -17.15
CA THR A 75 -28.27 -1.42 -16.31
C THR A 75 -27.85 -2.72 -15.66
N VAL A 76 -27.63 -2.69 -14.34
CA VAL A 76 -27.23 -3.85 -13.54
C VAL A 76 -28.48 -4.68 -13.23
N THR A 77 -28.41 -5.98 -13.45
CA THR A 77 -29.50 -6.94 -13.23
C THR A 77 -29.25 -7.90 -12.09
N SER A 78 -27.99 -8.14 -11.75
CA SER A 78 -27.55 -9.06 -10.70
C SER A 78 -27.75 -8.50 -9.29
N SER A 79 -27.97 -9.40 -8.34
CA SER A 79 -28.00 -9.07 -6.91
C SER A 79 -26.56 -8.94 -6.38
N THR A 80 -26.28 -7.81 -5.71
CA THR A 80 -24.96 -7.53 -5.14
C THR A 80 -25.05 -7.21 -3.65
N ALA A 81 -24.32 -7.97 -2.82
CA ALA A 81 -24.15 -7.67 -1.40
C ALA A 81 -23.01 -6.65 -1.21
N ILE A 82 -23.26 -5.54 -0.54
CA ILE A 82 -22.22 -4.60 -0.09
C ILE A 82 -21.85 -4.95 1.34
N LEU A 83 -20.61 -5.40 1.55
CA LEU A 83 -20.10 -5.88 2.84
C LEU A 83 -19.22 -4.81 3.47
N MET A 84 -19.74 -4.12 4.48
CA MET A 84 -19.02 -3.16 5.29
C MET A 84 -18.47 -3.85 6.54
N CYS A 85 -17.17 -4.11 6.59
CA CYS A 85 -16.52 -4.76 7.73
C CYS A 85 -16.08 -3.71 8.76
N VAL A 86 -16.57 -3.83 10.00
CA VAL A 86 -16.27 -2.89 11.09
C VAL A 86 -15.74 -3.60 12.34
N ARG A 87 -14.88 -2.91 13.12
CA ARG A 87 -14.36 -3.43 14.39
C ARG A 87 -13.84 -2.33 15.31
N ASN A 88 -14.56 -2.07 16.40
CA ASN A 88 -14.18 -1.10 17.44
C ASN A 88 -13.93 0.32 16.91
N GLU A 89 -14.58 0.71 15.83
CA GLU A 89 -14.51 2.06 15.24
C GLU A 89 -15.82 2.81 15.50
N PRO A 90 -15.78 4.13 15.77
CA PRO A 90 -16.99 4.94 15.89
C PRO A 90 -17.86 4.83 14.63
N PRO A 91 -19.19 4.59 14.75
CA PRO A 91 -20.04 4.31 13.60
C PRO A 91 -20.32 5.51 12.69
N ASP A 92 -20.20 6.75 13.19
CA ASP A 92 -20.62 7.97 12.49
C ASP A 92 -20.07 8.11 11.06
N ARG A 93 -18.79 7.77 10.88
CA ARG A 93 -18.12 7.79 9.56
C ARG A 93 -18.75 6.77 8.62
N VAL A 94 -18.91 5.54 9.11
CA VAL A 94 -19.46 4.43 8.33
C VAL A 94 -20.91 4.75 7.94
N VAL A 95 -21.71 5.25 8.86
CA VAL A 95 -23.10 5.70 8.62
C VAL A 95 -23.14 6.76 7.53
N ARG A 96 -22.30 7.80 7.63
CA ARG A 96 -22.22 8.86 6.61
C ARG A 96 -21.84 8.31 5.23
N ASN A 97 -20.80 7.45 5.16
CA ASN A 97 -20.34 6.87 3.90
C ASN A 97 -21.42 5.97 3.28
N LEU A 98 -22.07 5.13 4.08
CA LEU A 98 -23.16 4.27 3.63
C LEU A 98 -24.38 5.07 3.17
N ALA A 99 -24.79 6.10 3.93
CA ALA A 99 -25.93 6.94 3.58
C ALA A 99 -25.74 7.63 2.21
N VAL A 100 -24.55 8.20 1.95
CA VAL A 100 -24.22 8.81 0.65
C VAL A 100 -24.24 7.78 -0.46
N MET A 101 -23.61 6.61 -0.27
CA MET A 101 -23.55 5.55 -1.27
C MET A 101 -24.93 4.98 -1.60
N MET A 102 -25.76 4.70 -0.60
CA MET A 102 -27.12 4.18 -0.78
C MET A 102 -28.03 5.18 -1.50
N ASP A 103 -27.95 6.46 -1.14
CA ASP A 103 -28.71 7.51 -1.81
C ASP A 103 -28.30 7.68 -3.28
N GLU A 104 -27.00 7.58 -3.60
CA GLU A 104 -26.52 7.60 -4.98
C GLU A 104 -27.00 6.38 -5.78
N LEU A 105 -27.02 5.18 -5.18
CA LEU A 105 -27.56 3.97 -5.81
C LEU A 105 -29.07 4.08 -6.05
N ALA A 106 -29.80 4.66 -5.11
CA ALA A 106 -31.23 4.92 -5.25
C ALA A 106 -31.50 5.95 -6.35
N THR A 107 -30.73 7.04 -6.39
CA THR A 107 -30.82 8.06 -7.45
C THR A 107 -30.52 7.48 -8.85
N ALA A 108 -29.63 6.49 -8.93
CA ALA A 108 -29.34 5.76 -10.15
C ALA A 108 -30.41 4.71 -10.53
N GLY A 109 -31.45 4.53 -9.72
CA GLY A 109 -32.52 3.55 -9.95
C GLY A 109 -32.09 2.09 -9.77
N ALA A 110 -31.07 1.86 -8.95
CA ALA A 110 -30.48 0.52 -8.79
C ALA A 110 -30.61 -0.02 -7.34
N ALA A 111 -31.31 0.69 -6.44
CA ALA A 111 -31.36 0.35 -5.02
C ALA A 111 -31.82 -1.09 -4.74
N ASP A 112 -32.76 -1.61 -5.53
CA ASP A 112 -33.32 -2.97 -5.42
C ASP A 112 -32.31 -4.08 -5.75
N ARG A 113 -31.17 -3.75 -6.35
CA ARG A 113 -30.11 -4.69 -6.72
C ARG A 113 -28.98 -4.77 -5.70
N PHE A 114 -28.95 -3.85 -4.73
CA PHE A 114 -27.87 -3.74 -3.76
C PHE A 114 -28.38 -3.90 -2.33
N HIS A 115 -27.81 -4.85 -1.61
CA HIS A 115 -28.14 -5.12 -0.20
C HIS A 115 -26.90 -4.84 0.66
N VAL A 116 -27.03 -3.94 1.62
CA VAL A 116 -25.91 -3.54 2.49
C VAL A 116 -25.93 -4.37 3.76
N TYR A 117 -24.78 -4.98 4.05
CA TYR A 117 -24.51 -5.73 5.28
C TYR A 117 -23.38 -5.06 6.04
N VAL A 118 -23.65 -4.68 7.29
CA VAL A 118 -22.63 -4.24 8.22
C VAL A 118 -22.20 -5.45 9.06
N LEU A 119 -20.97 -5.90 8.82
CA LEU A 119 -20.39 -7.10 9.42
C LEU A 119 -19.45 -6.70 10.55
N SER A 120 -19.97 -6.71 11.79
CA SER A 120 -19.24 -6.25 12.96
C SER A 120 -18.50 -7.38 13.69
N ASP A 121 -17.21 -7.12 13.99
CA ASP A 121 -16.36 -7.86 14.90
C ASP A 121 -16.01 -7.04 16.16
N THR A 122 -16.82 -6.05 16.47
CA THR A 122 -16.64 -5.14 17.61
C THR A 122 -16.75 -5.89 18.93
N SER A 123 -15.71 -5.76 19.75
CA SER A 123 -15.61 -6.38 21.08
C SER A 123 -15.83 -5.39 22.23
N ARG A 124 -15.78 -4.08 21.95
CA ARG A 124 -16.04 -3.01 22.92
C ARG A 124 -17.55 -2.80 23.09
N PRO A 125 -18.10 -2.97 24.31
CA PRO A 125 -19.57 -2.87 24.51
C PRO A 125 -20.14 -1.49 24.20
N ASP A 126 -19.39 -0.41 24.54
CA ASP A 126 -19.77 0.96 24.27
C ASP A 126 -19.93 1.26 22.78
N ILE A 127 -18.98 0.77 21.97
CA ILE A 127 -19.04 0.92 20.51
C ILE A 127 -20.11 -0.01 19.92
N ALA A 128 -20.25 -1.23 20.44
CA ALA A 128 -21.27 -2.16 19.93
C ALA A 128 -22.69 -1.60 20.10
N SER A 129 -23.00 -0.99 21.25
CA SER A 129 -24.29 -0.32 21.47
C SER A 129 -24.48 0.87 20.52
N ALA A 130 -23.44 1.67 20.29
CA ALA A 130 -23.48 2.77 19.33
C ALA A 130 -23.68 2.28 17.88
N GLU A 131 -23.05 1.14 17.50
CA GLU A 131 -23.28 0.51 16.20
C GLU A 131 -24.72 0.04 16.04
N GLU A 132 -25.30 -0.64 17.05
CA GLU A 132 -26.68 -1.14 17.02
C GLU A 132 -27.68 0.02 16.83
N GLU A 133 -27.50 1.12 17.55
CA GLU A 133 -28.34 2.32 17.43
C GLU A 133 -28.17 2.98 16.04
N ALA A 134 -26.92 3.24 15.63
CA ALA A 134 -26.62 3.99 14.41
C ALA A 134 -27.03 3.23 13.14
N PHE A 135 -26.75 1.93 13.06
CA PHE A 135 -27.11 1.12 11.90
C PHE A 135 -28.58 0.68 11.90
N GLY A 136 -29.23 0.61 13.07
CA GLY A 136 -30.68 0.37 13.17
C GLY A 136 -31.54 1.45 12.52
N ALA A 137 -30.99 2.66 12.37
CA ALA A 137 -31.67 3.78 11.69
C ALA A 137 -31.51 3.75 10.15
N LEU A 138 -30.68 2.85 9.61
CA LEU A 138 -30.42 2.70 8.17
C LEU A 138 -31.09 1.44 7.60
N ALA A 139 -31.38 1.45 6.30
CA ALA A 139 -31.86 0.29 5.57
C ALA A 139 -30.71 -0.71 5.28
N VAL A 140 -30.07 -1.22 6.34
CA VAL A 140 -28.94 -2.13 6.27
C VAL A 140 -29.16 -3.36 7.16
N SER A 141 -28.54 -4.47 6.82
CA SER A 141 -28.51 -5.66 7.68
C SER A 141 -27.29 -5.62 8.59
N TYR A 142 -27.49 -5.30 9.87
CA TYR A 142 -26.40 -5.31 10.85
C TYR A 142 -26.28 -6.69 11.52
N ARG A 143 -25.04 -7.20 11.56
CA ARG A 143 -24.73 -8.45 12.28
C ARG A 143 -23.39 -8.32 13.00
N ARG A 144 -23.40 -8.59 14.31
CA ARG A 144 -22.20 -8.66 15.15
C ARG A 144 -21.90 -10.12 15.52
N ARG A 145 -20.64 -10.55 15.32
CA ARG A 145 -20.18 -11.85 15.81
C ARG A 145 -19.74 -11.76 17.27
N THR A 146 -19.94 -12.85 18.02
CA THR A 146 -19.45 -12.98 19.41
C THR A 146 -17.98 -13.32 19.49
N ALA A 147 -17.45 -14.03 18.47
CA ALA A 147 -16.05 -14.42 18.38
C ALA A 147 -15.47 -13.96 17.02
N ASN A 148 -14.31 -13.31 17.08
CA ASN A 148 -13.59 -12.80 15.90
C ASN A 148 -12.66 -13.88 15.29
N THR A 149 -13.20 -15.08 15.03
CA THR A 149 -12.44 -16.18 14.43
C THR A 149 -12.17 -15.88 12.96
N GLY A 150 -10.91 -16.03 12.51
CA GLY A 150 -10.51 -15.77 11.14
C GLY A 150 -10.51 -14.29 10.74
N PHE A 151 -10.65 -13.38 11.70
CA PHE A 151 -10.67 -11.93 11.46
C PHE A 151 -11.63 -11.51 10.34
N LYS A 152 -11.21 -10.61 9.42
CA LYS A 152 -12.02 -10.14 8.30
C LYS A 152 -12.40 -11.28 7.34
N ALA A 153 -11.47 -12.19 7.01
CA ALA A 153 -11.76 -13.34 6.16
C ALA A 153 -12.84 -14.25 6.77
N GLY A 154 -12.72 -14.52 8.08
CA GLY A 154 -13.73 -15.30 8.81
C GLY A 154 -15.07 -14.55 8.90
N ASN A 155 -15.06 -13.22 8.97
CA ASN A 155 -16.28 -12.41 8.98
C ASN A 155 -17.02 -12.47 7.63
N ILE A 156 -16.28 -12.38 6.53
CA ILE A 156 -16.80 -12.55 5.16
C ILE A 156 -17.28 -14.01 4.97
N ARG A 157 -16.52 -14.99 5.48
CA ARG A 157 -16.90 -16.41 5.39
C ARG A 157 -18.25 -16.70 6.08
N ASP A 158 -18.45 -16.18 7.30
CA ASP A 158 -19.72 -16.31 8.02
C ASP A 158 -20.89 -15.66 7.25
N PHE A 159 -20.67 -14.51 6.58
CA PHE A 159 -21.64 -13.92 5.67
C PHE A 159 -21.97 -14.86 4.51
N LEU A 160 -20.96 -15.41 3.84
CA LEU A 160 -21.13 -16.29 2.68
C LEU A 160 -21.93 -17.54 3.02
N GLU A 161 -21.74 -18.09 4.23
CA GLU A 161 -22.46 -19.27 4.70
C GLU A 161 -23.93 -18.99 4.99
N ARG A 162 -24.26 -17.80 5.51
CA ARG A 162 -25.63 -17.41 5.91
C ARG A 162 -26.46 -16.82 4.77
N TRP A 163 -25.86 -15.94 3.97
CA TRP A 163 -26.61 -15.13 2.99
C TRP A 163 -26.01 -15.15 1.59
N GLY A 164 -24.80 -15.71 1.43
CA GLY A 164 -24.09 -15.64 0.15
C GLY A 164 -24.86 -16.18 -1.03
N ASP A 165 -25.64 -17.24 -0.85
CA ASP A 165 -26.41 -17.87 -1.95
C ASP A 165 -27.54 -16.98 -2.51
N GLY A 166 -27.89 -15.90 -1.84
CA GLY A 166 -28.85 -14.89 -2.32
C GLY A 166 -28.26 -13.83 -3.24
N HIS A 167 -26.94 -13.87 -3.50
CA HIS A 167 -26.25 -12.81 -4.25
C HIS A 167 -25.32 -13.38 -5.32
N ASP A 168 -25.29 -12.71 -6.49
CA ASP A 168 -24.36 -13.03 -7.58
C ASP A 168 -22.96 -12.49 -7.29
N PHE A 169 -22.91 -11.29 -6.70
CA PHE A 169 -21.68 -10.58 -6.38
C PHE A 169 -21.68 -10.09 -4.94
N MET A 170 -20.47 -9.87 -4.43
CA MET A 170 -20.24 -9.09 -3.22
C MET A 170 -19.22 -7.99 -3.49
N LEU A 171 -19.43 -6.82 -2.90
CA LEU A 171 -18.48 -5.70 -2.84
C LEU A 171 -17.95 -5.62 -1.41
N THR A 172 -16.65 -5.84 -1.23
CA THR A 172 -16.01 -5.75 0.09
C THR A 172 -15.50 -4.34 0.34
N LEU A 173 -15.84 -3.77 1.51
CA LEU A 173 -15.41 -2.44 1.97
C LEU A 173 -14.84 -2.51 3.38
N ASP A 174 -13.85 -1.68 3.67
CA ASP A 174 -13.38 -1.39 5.01
C ASP A 174 -14.13 -0.19 5.60
N ALA A 175 -14.12 -0.04 6.92
CA ALA A 175 -14.83 1.04 7.62
C ALA A 175 -14.40 2.46 7.19
N ASP A 176 -13.25 2.60 6.56
CA ASP A 176 -12.69 3.85 6.01
C ASP A 176 -12.85 3.98 4.49
N SER A 177 -13.39 2.95 3.84
CA SER A 177 -13.58 2.93 2.39
C SER A 177 -14.85 3.67 1.98
N PHE A 178 -14.80 4.30 0.81
CA PHE A 178 -15.95 4.83 0.11
C PHE A 178 -15.83 4.57 -1.38
N MET A 179 -16.92 4.15 -2.00
CA MET A 179 -17.06 4.02 -3.45
C MET A 179 -18.32 4.73 -3.93
N PRO A 180 -18.25 5.60 -4.96
CA PRO A 180 -19.45 6.24 -5.53
C PRO A 180 -20.28 5.20 -6.30
N ALA A 181 -21.59 5.40 -6.35
CA ALA A 181 -22.49 4.50 -7.07
C ALA A 181 -22.08 4.28 -8.56
N SER A 182 -21.57 5.32 -9.21
CA SER A 182 -21.09 5.22 -10.59
C SER A 182 -19.96 4.21 -10.77
N ALA A 183 -19.03 4.14 -9.82
CA ALA A 183 -17.94 3.16 -9.81
C ALA A 183 -18.48 1.75 -9.53
N ILE A 184 -19.36 1.61 -8.56
CA ILE A 184 -19.99 0.33 -8.19
C ILE A 184 -20.75 -0.25 -9.39
N LEU A 185 -21.64 0.53 -10.00
CA LEU A 185 -22.41 0.12 -11.17
C LEU A 185 -21.51 -0.26 -12.36
N ARG A 186 -20.46 0.52 -12.61
CA ARG A 186 -19.48 0.21 -13.67
C ARG A 186 -18.79 -1.12 -13.41
N MET A 187 -18.31 -1.35 -12.20
CA MET A 187 -17.60 -2.59 -11.86
C MET A 187 -18.51 -3.81 -11.89
N VAL A 188 -19.71 -3.72 -11.34
CA VAL A 188 -20.70 -4.80 -11.40
C VAL A 188 -21.09 -5.09 -12.85
N GLY A 189 -21.33 -4.06 -13.67
CA GLY A 189 -21.64 -4.24 -15.10
C GLY A 189 -20.48 -4.87 -15.90
N ILE A 190 -19.21 -4.64 -15.52
CA ILE A 190 -18.06 -5.35 -16.09
C ILE A 190 -18.12 -6.84 -15.69
N MET A 191 -18.39 -7.12 -14.42
CA MET A 191 -18.50 -8.49 -13.89
C MET A 191 -19.63 -9.30 -14.54
N GLU A 192 -20.80 -8.68 -14.77
CA GLU A 192 -21.94 -9.32 -15.44
C GLU A 192 -21.59 -9.78 -16.85
N ARG A 193 -20.95 -8.90 -17.61
CA ARG A 193 -20.56 -9.19 -19.01
C ARG A 193 -19.42 -10.20 -19.14
N ASN A 194 -18.72 -10.51 -18.05
CA ASN A 194 -17.53 -11.35 -18.06
C ASN A 194 -17.63 -12.51 -17.06
N PRO A 195 -18.28 -13.63 -17.40
CA PRO A 195 -18.52 -14.76 -16.49
C PRO A 195 -17.24 -15.38 -15.90
N ARG A 196 -16.11 -15.28 -16.60
CA ARG A 196 -14.82 -15.79 -16.14
C ARG A 196 -14.13 -14.85 -15.13
N LEU A 197 -14.60 -13.61 -14.98
CA LEU A 197 -14.04 -12.67 -14.03
C LEU A 197 -14.55 -13.00 -12.62
N GLY A 198 -13.65 -13.41 -11.75
CA GLY A 198 -13.94 -13.80 -10.37
C GLY A 198 -13.77 -12.66 -9.38
N ILE A 199 -12.72 -11.83 -9.55
CA ILE A 199 -12.44 -10.65 -8.73
C ILE A 199 -12.09 -9.48 -9.66
N LEU A 200 -12.74 -8.35 -9.46
CA LEU A 200 -12.39 -7.06 -10.06
C LEU A 200 -12.01 -6.07 -8.96
N GLN A 201 -10.73 -5.81 -8.82
CA GLN A 201 -10.16 -4.86 -7.86
C GLN A 201 -10.16 -3.45 -8.46
N SER A 202 -10.65 -2.44 -7.73
CA SER A 202 -10.43 -1.04 -8.11
C SER A 202 -9.08 -0.52 -7.61
N LEU A 203 -8.51 0.48 -8.30
CA LEU A 203 -7.44 1.27 -7.72
C LEU A 203 -8.05 2.21 -6.67
N VAL A 204 -7.51 2.15 -5.44
CA VAL A 204 -7.98 2.96 -4.31
C VAL A 204 -7.01 4.11 -4.09
N ILE A 205 -7.54 5.30 -3.84
CA ILE A 205 -6.74 6.50 -3.57
C ILE A 205 -7.11 7.10 -2.21
N GLY A 206 -6.20 7.88 -1.64
CA GLY A 206 -6.43 8.50 -0.34
C GLY A 206 -7.44 9.65 -0.41
N MET A 207 -8.31 9.76 0.61
CA MET A 207 -9.19 10.92 0.79
C MET A 207 -8.38 12.19 1.09
N PRO A 208 -8.84 13.37 0.62
CA PRO A 208 -8.24 14.64 1.00
C PRO A 208 -8.15 14.81 2.53
N THR A 209 -7.01 15.29 3.02
CA THR A 209 -6.74 15.39 4.46
C THR A 209 -5.95 16.64 4.83
N ALA A 210 -6.09 17.10 6.08
CA ALA A 210 -5.27 18.16 6.66
C ALA A 210 -4.05 17.64 7.44
N SER A 211 -3.96 16.33 7.76
CA SER A 211 -2.76 15.75 8.40
C SER A 211 -1.53 15.91 7.50
N ALA A 212 -0.44 16.45 8.04
CA ALA A 212 0.79 16.65 7.26
C ALA A 212 1.41 15.30 6.85
N PHE A 213 1.42 14.32 7.77
CA PHE A 213 1.92 12.97 7.47
C PHE A 213 1.15 12.35 6.32
N THR A 214 -0.17 12.23 6.48
CA THR A 214 -1.03 11.59 5.50
C THR A 214 -1.00 12.31 4.16
N ARG A 215 -1.00 13.65 4.18
CA ARG A 215 -0.97 14.48 2.98
C ARG A 215 0.28 14.23 2.12
N LEU A 216 1.46 14.22 2.73
CA LEU A 216 2.71 13.95 2.03
C LEU A 216 2.78 12.48 1.58
N PHE A 217 2.38 11.57 2.43
CA PHE A 217 2.35 10.14 2.13
C PHE A 217 1.41 9.82 0.94
N GLN A 218 0.17 10.32 0.96
CA GLN A 218 -0.79 10.12 -0.13
C GLN A 218 -0.36 10.77 -1.44
N PHE A 219 0.27 11.94 -1.37
CA PHE A 219 0.82 12.59 -2.56
C PHE A 219 1.93 11.72 -3.18
N GLY A 220 2.81 11.14 -2.36
CA GLY A 220 3.82 10.18 -2.81
C GLY A 220 3.24 8.90 -3.40
N MET A 221 2.22 8.33 -2.76
CA MET A 221 1.46 7.21 -3.33
C MET A 221 0.89 7.57 -4.70
N ARG A 222 0.22 8.73 -4.82
CA ARG A 222 -0.38 9.18 -6.08
C ARG A 222 0.64 9.35 -7.20
N LEU A 223 1.84 9.85 -6.89
CA LEU A 223 2.94 9.96 -7.86
C LEU A 223 3.40 8.59 -8.38
N GLY A 224 3.38 7.56 -7.55
CA GLY A 224 3.84 6.22 -7.91
C GLY A 224 2.77 5.32 -8.53
N MET A 225 1.54 5.40 -8.02
CA MET A 225 0.53 4.34 -8.24
C MET A 225 0.09 4.17 -9.68
N ARG A 226 -0.17 5.25 -10.42
CA ARG A 226 -0.81 5.15 -11.74
C ARG A 226 0.02 4.35 -12.74
N SER A 227 1.25 4.77 -12.98
CA SER A 227 2.13 4.08 -13.92
C SER A 227 2.47 2.67 -13.43
N TRP A 228 2.74 2.51 -12.14
CA TRP A 228 3.04 1.21 -11.54
C TRP A 228 1.87 0.23 -11.68
N THR A 229 0.64 0.68 -11.37
CA THR A 229 -0.57 -0.18 -11.44
C THR A 229 -0.91 -0.57 -12.87
N ILE A 230 -0.85 0.38 -13.82
CA ILE A 230 -1.10 0.07 -15.24
C ILE A 230 -0.06 -0.92 -15.76
N GLY A 231 1.23 -0.73 -15.45
CA GLY A 231 2.26 -1.64 -15.90
C GLY A 231 2.18 -3.01 -15.26
N SER A 232 1.92 -3.09 -13.94
CA SER A 232 1.71 -4.37 -13.28
C SER A 232 0.48 -5.10 -13.80
N ALA A 233 -0.64 -4.41 -14.00
CA ALA A 233 -1.86 -4.98 -14.56
C ALA A 233 -1.66 -5.49 -15.99
N TRP A 234 -0.81 -4.83 -16.79
CA TRP A 234 -0.51 -5.23 -18.16
C TRP A 234 0.15 -6.61 -18.23
N TRP A 235 1.22 -6.86 -17.47
CA TRP A 235 1.94 -8.14 -17.54
C TRP A 235 1.36 -9.24 -16.64
N GLN A 236 0.72 -8.87 -15.53
CA GLN A 236 0.01 -9.83 -14.67
C GLN A 236 -1.27 -10.35 -15.31
N ALA A 237 -1.85 -9.57 -16.21
CA ALA A 237 -3.02 -9.91 -17.00
C ALA A 237 -4.18 -10.44 -16.15
N ASP A 238 -4.51 -11.73 -16.28
CA ASP A 238 -5.59 -12.40 -15.56
C ASP A 238 -5.24 -12.89 -14.15
N CYS A 239 -4.01 -12.63 -13.70
CA CYS A 239 -3.50 -12.90 -12.36
C CYS A 239 -3.29 -11.59 -11.57
N GLY A 240 -4.25 -10.66 -11.60
CA GLY A 240 -4.18 -9.42 -10.82
C GLY A 240 -4.19 -9.66 -9.31
N PRO A 241 -3.77 -8.69 -8.49
CA PRO A 241 -3.88 -8.75 -7.04
C PRO A 241 -5.32 -8.48 -6.57
N TYR A 242 -5.61 -8.87 -5.34
CA TYR A 242 -6.74 -8.43 -4.54
C TYR A 242 -6.20 -7.82 -3.24
N TRP A 243 -6.75 -6.70 -2.77
CA TRP A 243 -6.26 -5.96 -1.60
C TRP A 243 -7.24 -5.98 -0.42
N GLY A 244 -8.25 -6.87 -0.48
CA GLY A 244 -9.18 -7.12 0.61
C GLY A 244 -10.38 -6.18 0.68
N HIS A 245 -10.36 -5.03 -0.03
CA HIS A 245 -11.45 -4.06 -0.05
C HIS A 245 -11.56 -3.36 -1.41
N ASN A 246 -12.66 -2.62 -1.62
CA ASN A 246 -12.98 -1.91 -2.87
C ASN A 246 -12.89 -2.83 -4.11
N ALA A 247 -13.40 -4.04 -3.98
CA ALA A 247 -13.40 -5.04 -5.04
C ALA A 247 -14.76 -5.70 -5.17
N VAL A 248 -15.19 -5.93 -6.40
CA VAL A 248 -16.37 -6.73 -6.72
C VAL A 248 -15.95 -8.16 -6.97
N ILE A 249 -16.57 -9.09 -6.27
CA ILE A 249 -16.20 -10.50 -6.21
C ILE A 249 -17.42 -11.36 -6.58
N ARG A 250 -17.24 -12.35 -7.42
CA ARG A 250 -18.28 -13.34 -7.74
C ARG A 250 -18.44 -14.30 -6.58
N VAL A 251 -19.65 -14.37 -6.00
CA VAL A 251 -19.91 -15.07 -4.74
C VAL A 251 -19.71 -16.57 -4.85
N ALA A 252 -20.37 -17.23 -5.79
CA ALA A 252 -20.37 -18.70 -5.86
C ALA A 252 -18.94 -19.30 -5.94
N PRO A 253 -18.06 -18.90 -6.87
CA PRO A 253 -16.70 -19.45 -6.93
C PRO A 253 -15.84 -19.03 -5.74
N PHE A 254 -16.05 -17.83 -5.17
CA PHE A 254 -15.31 -17.41 -3.99
C PHE A 254 -15.68 -18.25 -2.76
N LYS A 255 -16.96 -18.47 -2.52
CA LYS A 255 -17.49 -19.35 -1.47
C LYS A 255 -16.92 -20.78 -1.59
N GLN A 256 -16.84 -21.29 -2.81
CA GLN A 256 -16.42 -22.67 -3.09
C GLN A 256 -14.90 -22.87 -2.99
N HIS A 257 -14.09 -21.89 -3.44
CA HIS A 257 -12.66 -22.12 -3.69
C HIS A 257 -11.71 -21.27 -2.84
N CYS A 258 -12.19 -20.19 -2.19
CA CYS A 258 -11.31 -19.23 -1.52
C CYS A 258 -11.32 -19.34 0.02
N ALA A 259 -11.80 -20.48 0.56
CA ALA A 259 -11.72 -20.72 1.99
C ALA A 259 -10.25 -20.90 2.43
N ILE A 260 -9.84 -20.16 3.46
CA ILE A 260 -8.50 -20.22 4.04
C ILE A 260 -8.64 -20.80 5.46
N PRO A 261 -8.24 -22.06 5.70
CA PRO A 261 -8.24 -22.63 7.04
C PRO A 261 -7.11 -22.04 7.88
N PRO A 262 -7.24 -22.03 9.22
CA PRO A 262 -6.15 -21.68 10.11
C PRO A 262 -4.91 -22.55 9.83
N LEU A 263 -3.73 -21.93 9.91
CA LEU A 263 -2.46 -22.62 9.68
C LEU A 263 -2.17 -23.57 10.85
N PRO A 264 -1.95 -24.89 10.59
CA PRO A 264 -1.76 -25.89 11.63
C PRO A 264 -0.44 -25.71 12.37
N GLY A 265 -0.39 -26.14 13.64
CA GLY A 265 0.79 -26.11 14.48
C GLY A 265 0.83 -24.92 15.44
N ARG A 266 1.96 -24.79 16.16
CA ARG A 266 2.19 -23.72 17.14
C ARG A 266 3.26 -22.74 16.61
N GLY A 267 3.15 -21.47 16.95
CA GLY A 267 4.12 -20.43 16.60
C GLY A 267 3.45 -19.16 16.09
N ILE A 268 4.19 -18.06 16.00
CA ILE A 268 3.69 -16.71 15.72
C ILE A 268 3.09 -16.58 14.31
N LEU A 269 3.59 -17.36 13.35
CA LEU A 269 3.08 -17.38 11.98
C LEU A 269 2.02 -18.47 11.76
N ARG A 270 1.57 -19.13 12.82
CA ARG A 270 0.53 -20.19 12.79
C ARG A 270 -0.80 -19.66 13.30
N GLY A 271 -1.88 -20.45 13.15
CA GLY A 271 -3.22 -20.06 13.51
C GLY A 271 -3.90 -19.24 12.41
N GLU A 272 -4.65 -18.22 12.78
CA GLU A 272 -5.44 -17.40 11.84
C GLU A 272 -4.55 -16.61 10.88
N VAL A 273 -4.98 -16.53 9.62
CA VAL A 273 -4.27 -15.79 8.58
C VAL A 273 -4.65 -14.31 8.67
N LEU A 274 -3.63 -13.44 8.83
CA LEU A 274 -3.82 -11.99 9.01
C LEU A 274 -4.02 -11.24 7.68
N SER A 275 -3.30 -11.63 6.61
CA SER A 275 -3.42 -11.07 5.26
C SER A 275 -3.95 -12.15 4.33
N HIS A 276 -5.26 -12.15 4.11
CA HIS A 276 -5.95 -13.21 3.36
C HIS A 276 -6.08 -12.91 1.87
N ASP A 277 -6.10 -11.66 1.52
CA ASP A 277 -6.50 -11.07 0.26
C ASP A 277 -5.74 -11.60 -0.96
N GLN A 278 -4.41 -11.56 -0.95
CA GLN A 278 -3.60 -12.07 -2.06
C GLN A 278 -3.65 -13.61 -2.18
N ILE A 279 -3.89 -14.29 -1.06
CA ILE A 279 -4.11 -15.74 -1.07
C ILE A 279 -5.43 -16.05 -1.78
N GLU A 280 -6.50 -15.33 -1.45
CA GLU A 280 -7.82 -15.47 -2.08
C GLU A 280 -7.75 -15.18 -3.59
N ALA A 281 -7.00 -14.16 -4.02
CA ALA A 281 -6.73 -13.91 -5.44
C ALA A 281 -6.04 -15.11 -6.12
N ALA A 282 -5.02 -15.68 -5.47
CA ALA A 282 -4.29 -16.82 -5.99
C ALA A 282 -5.19 -18.10 -6.05
N LEU A 283 -6.06 -18.29 -5.06
CA LEU A 283 -7.02 -19.41 -5.03
C LEU A 283 -8.11 -19.24 -6.08
N MET A 284 -8.66 -18.03 -6.26
CA MET A 284 -9.63 -17.74 -7.32
C MET A 284 -9.01 -18.00 -8.69
N ARG A 285 -7.76 -17.62 -8.88
CA ARG A 285 -7.05 -17.86 -10.13
C ARG A 285 -6.76 -19.35 -10.35
N ARG A 286 -6.45 -20.10 -9.29
CA ARG A 286 -6.30 -21.55 -9.32
C ARG A 286 -7.59 -22.25 -9.76
N ALA A 287 -8.75 -21.74 -9.33
CA ALA A 287 -10.07 -22.23 -9.70
C ALA A 287 -10.47 -21.93 -11.16
N GLY A 288 -9.63 -21.22 -11.93
CA GLY A 288 -9.88 -20.92 -13.34
C GLY A 288 -10.50 -19.55 -13.61
N PHE A 289 -10.88 -18.80 -12.57
CA PHE A 289 -11.44 -17.46 -12.72
C PHE A 289 -10.34 -16.39 -12.83
N GLU A 290 -10.62 -15.33 -13.58
CA GLU A 290 -9.68 -14.21 -13.74
C GLU A 290 -9.76 -13.27 -12.53
N VAL A 291 -8.62 -12.73 -12.13
CA VAL A 291 -8.51 -11.63 -11.17
C VAL A 291 -7.89 -10.44 -11.90
N ARG A 292 -8.58 -9.31 -11.89
CA ARG A 292 -8.15 -8.12 -12.64
C ARG A 292 -8.18 -6.87 -11.77
N VAL A 293 -7.34 -5.90 -12.13
CA VAL A 293 -7.33 -4.55 -11.52
C VAL A 293 -7.83 -3.54 -12.53
N LEU A 294 -8.81 -2.73 -12.13
CA LEU A 294 -9.27 -1.56 -12.87
C LEU A 294 -8.47 -0.34 -12.40
N PRO A 295 -7.52 0.19 -13.20
CA PRO A 295 -6.52 1.15 -12.77
C PRO A 295 -6.98 2.61 -12.87
N ASP A 296 -8.28 2.88 -12.75
CA ASP A 296 -8.83 4.23 -12.72
C ASP A 296 -8.80 4.82 -11.30
N GLU A 297 -8.47 6.11 -11.21
CA GLU A 297 -8.23 6.80 -9.94
C GLU A 297 -9.48 7.43 -9.31
N ASP A 298 -10.65 7.26 -9.91
CA ASP A 298 -11.94 7.83 -9.45
C ASP A 298 -12.94 6.78 -8.94
N LEU A 299 -12.48 5.56 -8.70
CA LEU A 299 -13.34 4.43 -8.35
C LEU A 299 -13.59 4.28 -6.85
N GLY A 300 -12.66 4.74 -6.01
CA GLY A 300 -12.81 4.58 -4.58
C GLY A 300 -11.75 5.32 -3.79
N TRP A 301 -12.11 5.67 -2.57
CA TRP A 301 -11.28 6.41 -1.63
C TRP A 301 -11.17 5.66 -0.31
N GLU A 302 -10.03 5.85 0.38
CA GLU A 302 -9.78 5.37 1.73
C GLU A 302 -9.13 6.45 2.59
N GLU A 303 -9.25 6.34 3.90
CA GLU A 303 -8.49 7.16 4.84
C GLU A 303 -7.18 6.47 5.21
N ASN A 304 -6.07 7.18 5.08
CA ASN A 304 -4.76 6.67 5.50
C ASN A 304 -4.44 7.07 6.96
N PRO A 305 -3.51 6.35 7.63
CA PRO A 305 -3.11 6.68 9.00
C PRO A 305 -2.68 8.14 9.15
N PRO A 306 -3.14 8.84 10.21
CA PRO A 306 -2.88 10.27 10.38
C PRO A 306 -1.45 10.59 10.85
N THR A 307 -0.73 9.61 11.38
CA THR A 307 0.61 9.81 11.95
C THR A 307 1.57 8.68 11.58
N LEU A 308 2.87 8.94 11.69
CA LEU A 308 3.92 7.94 11.49
C LEU A 308 3.74 6.72 12.42
N VAL A 309 3.34 6.94 13.67
CA VAL A 309 3.13 5.87 14.65
C VAL A 309 2.02 4.91 14.21
N GLU A 310 0.87 5.45 13.80
CA GLU A 310 -0.24 4.63 13.31
C GLU A 310 0.11 3.93 11.99
N HIS A 311 0.89 4.59 11.13
CA HIS A 311 1.40 3.98 9.91
C HIS A 311 2.32 2.80 10.19
N ILE A 312 3.28 2.92 11.11
CA ILE A 312 4.16 1.82 11.51
C ILE A 312 3.36 0.64 12.07
N ARG A 313 2.35 0.90 12.91
CA ARG A 313 1.49 -0.16 13.45
C ARG A 313 0.75 -0.95 12.36
N ARG A 314 0.18 -0.23 11.38
CA ARG A 314 -0.49 -0.86 10.23
C ARG A 314 0.48 -1.69 9.40
N ASP A 315 1.64 -1.14 9.12
CA ASP A 315 2.66 -1.74 8.26
C ASP A 315 3.26 -3.02 8.88
N LEU A 316 3.56 -3.02 10.18
CA LEU A 316 4.02 -4.22 10.91
C LEU A 316 2.97 -5.34 10.93
N ARG A 317 1.68 -5.01 10.95
CA ARG A 317 0.61 -6.02 10.83
C ARG A 317 0.60 -6.64 9.44
N TRP A 318 0.77 -5.84 8.39
CA TRP A 318 0.90 -6.35 7.03
C TRP A 318 2.16 -7.21 6.88
N LEU A 319 3.29 -6.79 7.46
CA LEU A 319 4.51 -7.59 7.49
C LEU A 319 4.25 -8.98 8.09
N GLN A 320 3.66 -9.06 9.28
CA GLN A 320 3.37 -10.37 9.91
C GLN A 320 2.43 -11.21 9.05
N GLY A 321 1.38 -10.61 8.49
CA GLY A 321 0.42 -11.32 7.65
C GLY A 321 1.02 -11.81 6.33
N THR A 322 1.86 -11.01 5.66
CA THR A 322 2.50 -11.43 4.41
C THR A 322 3.55 -12.53 4.61
N LEU A 323 4.23 -12.60 5.77
CA LEU A 323 5.12 -13.71 6.06
C LEU A 323 4.42 -15.07 6.10
N GLN A 324 3.12 -15.09 6.42
CA GLN A 324 2.33 -16.33 6.38
C GLN A 324 2.20 -16.89 4.95
N TYR A 325 2.44 -16.11 3.90
CA TYR A 325 2.37 -16.56 2.51
C TYR A 325 3.35 -17.70 2.19
N VAL A 326 4.43 -17.84 2.97
CA VAL A 326 5.38 -18.95 2.82
C VAL A 326 4.69 -20.32 2.85
N PHE A 327 3.59 -20.45 3.59
CA PHE A 327 2.83 -21.70 3.68
C PHE A 327 1.91 -21.96 2.48
N PHE A 328 1.71 -20.96 1.63
CA PHE A 328 0.81 -21.04 0.48
C PHE A 328 1.56 -21.14 -0.86
N ILE A 329 2.81 -20.70 -0.94
CA ILE A 329 3.59 -20.69 -2.20
C ILE A 329 3.66 -22.09 -2.82
N GLY A 330 3.77 -23.15 -1.98
CA GLY A 330 3.88 -24.54 -2.40
C GLY A 330 2.56 -25.20 -2.81
N LEU A 331 1.42 -24.52 -2.70
CA LEU A 331 0.13 -25.13 -3.02
C LEU A 331 0.08 -25.58 -4.49
N PRO A 332 -0.39 -26.83 -4.76
CA PRO A 332 -0.50 -27.33 -6.12
C PRO A 332 -1.53 -26.52 -6.92
N GLY A 333 -1.27 -26.35 -8.22
CA GLY A 333 -2.17 -25.66 -9.16
C GLY A 333 -2.11 -24.13 -9.12
N LEU A 334 -1.34 -23.50 -8.24
CA LEU A 334 -1.11 -22.06 -8.29
C LEU A 334 -0.38 -21.66 -9.57
N LYS A 335 -0.83 -20.57 -10.20
CA LYS A 335 -0.17 -20.01 -11.36
C LYS A 335 1.21 -19.40 -10.99
N PRO A 336 2.21 -19.43 -11.88
CA PRO A 336 3.53 -18.84 -11.62
C PRO A 336 3.47 -17.37 -11.22
N VAL A 337 2.61 -16.57 -11.86
CA VAL A 337 2.40 -15.15 -11.52
C VAL A 337 1.85 -15.00 -10.11
N SER A 338 0.89 -15.82 -9.69
CA SER A 338 0.35 -15.78 -8.32
C SER A 338 1.43 -16.15 -7.29
N ARG A 339 2.27 -17.16 -7.56
CA ARG A 339 3.42 -17.48 -6.69
C ARG A 339 4.41 -16.33 -6.60
N PHE A 340 4.72 -15.71 -7.74
CA PHE A 340 5.58 -14.53 -7.79
C PHE A 340 5.01 -13.40 -6.93
N GLN A 341 3.72 -13.11 -7.01
CA GLN A 341 3.06 -12.07 -6.20
C GLN A 341 3.20 -12.33 -4.70
N LEU A 342 2.96 -13.58 -4.25
CA LEU A 342 3.11 -13.96 -2.84
C LEU A 342 4.57 -13.80 -2.36
N VAL A 343 5.54 -14.25 -3.16
CA VAL A 343 6.98 -14.08 -2.87
C VAL A 343 7.35 -12.60 -2.85
N PHE A 344 6.90 -11.83 -3.83
CA PHE A 344 7.23 -10.42 -3.97
C PHE A 344 6.67 -9.58 -2.82
N ALA A 345 5.46 -9.91 -2.32
CA ALA A 345 4.88 -9.26 -1.15
C ALA A 345 5.71 -9.53 0.12
N MET A 346 6.27 -10.74 0.29
CA MET A 346 7.19 -11.02 1.39
C MET A 346 8.52 -10.26 1.24
N LEU A 347 9.09 -10.20 0.03
CA LEU A 347 10.37 -9.52 -0.22
C LEU A 347 10.32 -8.03 0.09
N MET A 348 9.16 -7.39 -0.02
CA MET A 348 8.94 -6.00 0.38
C MET A 348 9.39 -5.74 1.83
N PHE A 349 9.14 -6.69 2.72
CA PHE A 349 9.48 -6.58 4.14
C PHE A 349 10.81 -7.24 4.50
N VAL A 350 11.06 -8.43 3.97
CA VAL A 350 12.29 -9.21 4.25
C VAL A 350 13.56 -8.53 3.70
N GLY A 351 13.43 -7.66 2.70
CA GLY A 351 14.52 -6.81 2.22
C GLY A 351 14.96 -5.71 3.22
N SER A 352 14.12 -5.37 4.22
CA SER A 352 14.43 -4.29 5.16
C SER A 352 15.67 -4.55 6.03
N PRO A 353 15.89 -5.75 6.62
CA PRO A 353 17.13 -6.08 7.30
C PRO A 353 18.38 -5.94 6.42
N ALA A 354 18.26 -6.20 5.13
CA ALA A 354 19.38 -6.04 4.22
C ALA A 354 19.77 -4.56 4.04
N TRP A 355 18.79 -3.63 3.98
CA TRP A 355 19.07 -2.19 3.98
C TRP A 355 19.77 -1.72 5.26
N ILE A 356 19.30 -2.17 6.42
CA ILE A 356 19.92 -1.83 7.71
C ILE A 356 21.30 -2.51 7.83
N GLY A 357 21.45 -3.74 7.33
CA GLY A 357 22.74 -4.42 7.24
C GLY A 357 23.73 -3.65 6.38
N LEU A 358 23.33 -3.16 5.21
CA LEU A 358 24.16 -2.30 4.35
C LEU A 358 24.60 -1.02 5.07
N LEU A 359 23.69 -0.38 5.83
CA LEU A 359 24.03 0.79 6.64
C LEU A 359 25.11 0.44 7.67
N LEU A 360 24.90 -0.59 8.48
CA LEU A 360 25.77 -0.91 9.60
C LEU A 360 27.12 -1.45 9.13
N VAL A 361 27.13 -2.46 8.24
CA VAL A 361 28.35 -3.05 7.69
C VAL A 361 29.11 -2.01 6.87
N GLY A 362 28.44 -1.27 6.00
CA GLY A 362 29.04 -0.20 5.20
C GLY A 362 29.66 0.91 6.06
N THR A 363 29.00 1.29 7.18
CA THR A 363 29.56 2.24 8.16
C THR A 363 30.87 1.73 8.76
N VAL A 364 30.89 0.47 9.22
CA VAL A 364 32.09 -0.13 9.82
C VAL A 364 33.23 -0.26 8.79
N VAL A 365 32.94 -0.72 7.58
CA VAL A 365 33.92 -0.85 6.50
C VAL A 365 34.53 0.51 6.15
N LEU A 366 33.69 1.52 5.97
CA LEU A 366 34.18 2.88 5.66
C LEU A 366 34.97 3.50 6.81
N ALA A 367 34.56 3.27 8.07
CA ALA A 367 35.25 3.78 9.24
C ALA A 367 36.62 3.12 9.44
N ALA A 368 36.76 1.84 9.09
CA ALA A 368 38.01 1.09 9.24
C ALA A 368 38.99 1.29 8.06
N ALA A 369 38.49 1.82 6.95
CA ALA A 369 39.30 1.97 5.74
C ALA A 369 40.33 3.11 5.86
N PRO A 370 41.59 2.92 5.37
CA PRO A 370 42.58 4.00 5.31
C PRO A 370 42.11 5.18 4.43
N SER A 371 41.32 4.89 3.42
CA SER A 371 40.69 5.88 2.53
C SER A 371 39.43 5.26 1.90
N THR A 372 38.43 6.07 1.60
CA THR A 372 37.23 5.61 0.87
C THR A 372 37.57 5.01 -0.49
N ARG A 373 38.65 5.47 -1.15
CA ARG A 373 39.11 4.97 -2.46
C ARG A 373 39.75 3.58 -2.42
N THR A 374 40.13 3.09 -1.26
CA THR A 374 40.67 1.71 -1.11
C THR A 374 39.55 0.67 -1.04
N VAL A 375 38.32 1.11 -0.75
CA VAL A 375 37.15 0.23 -0.61
C VAL A 375 36.17 0.40 -1.77
N ILE A 376 36.06 1.61 -2.28
CA ILE A 376 35.04 1.96 -3.30
C ILE A 376 35.74 2.56 -4.51
N ASP A 377 35.53 1.97 -5.71
CA ASP A 377 35.83 2.66 -6.97
C ASP A 377 34.87 3.83 -7.18
N PRO A 378 35.37 5.09 -7.16
CA PRO A 378 34.47 6.26 -7.22
C PRO A 378 33.63 6.33 -8.50
N GLY A 379 34.18 5.88 -9.63
CA GLY A 379 33.49 5.90 -10.92
C GLY A 379 32.31 4.93 -10.96
N SER A 380 32.57 3.66 -10.61
CA SER A 380 31.54 2.62 -10.55
C SER A 380 30.53 2.89 -9.45
N GLY A 381 30.97 3.41 -8.29
CA GLY A 381 30.08 3.78 -7.19
C GLY A 381 29.12 4.91 -7.56
N ALA A 382 29.61 5.95 -8.23
CA ALA A 382 28.75 7.03 -8.72
C ALA A 382 27.75 6.54 -9.78
N ALA A 383 28.18 5.67 -10.70
CA ALA A 383 27.32 5.06 -11.69
C ALA A 383 26.25 4.17 -11.04
N LEU A 384 26.64 3.34 -10.05
CA LEU A 384 25.71 2.50 -9.29
C LEU A 384 24.64 3.35 -8.58
N LEU A 385 25.06 4.42 -7.89
CA LEU A 385 24.16 5.33 -7.22
C LEU A 385 23.18 5.99 -8.20
N ALA A 386 23.68 6.49 -9.33
CA ALA A 386 22.84 7.11 -10.36
C ALA A 386 21.79 6.13 -10.90
N VAL A 387 22.19 4.88 -11.19
CA VAL A 387 21.26 3.85 -11.65
C VAL A 387 20.21 3.52 -10.58
N ILE A 388 20.61 3.35 -9.31
CA ILE A 388 19.67 3.10 -8.21
C ILE A 388 18.65 4.25 -8.09
N VAL A 389 19.10 5.48 -8.15
CA VAL A 389 18.20 6.67 -8.09
C VAL A 389 17.21 6.66 -9.25
N VAL A 390 17.67 6.40 -10.48
CA VAL A 390 16.79 6.30 -11.65
C VAL A 390 15.75 5.19 -11.48
N LEU A 391 16.18 3.99 -11.06
CA LEU A 391 15.27 2.87 -10.87
C LEU A 391 14.25 3.14 -9.75
N TRP A 392 14.67 3.78 -8.69
CA TRP A 392 13.84 4.06 -7.52
C TRP A 392 12.77 5.11 -7.77
N PHE A 393 13.14 6.17 -8.51
CA PHE A 393 12.23 7.27 -8.78
C PHE A 393 11.45 7.16 -10.10
N ALA A 394 11.64 6.08 -10.86
CA ALA A 394 11.02 5.92 -12.18
C ALA A 394 9.50 6.10 -12.18
N ALA A 395 8.79 5.50 -11.22
CA ALA A 395 7.33 5.61 -11.13
C ALA A 395 6.88 7.05 -10.86
N LYS A 396 7.57 7.74 -9.94
CA LYS A 396 7.31 9.15 -9.64
C LYS A 396 7.66 10.04 -10.82
N ALA A 397 8.81 9.81 -11.45
CA ALA A 397 9.24 10.54 -12.64
C ALA A 397 8.24 10.39 -13.80
N ALA A 398 7.73 9.19 -14.03
CA ALA A 398 6.70 8.93 -15.04
C ALA A 398 5.44 9.79 -14.82
N THR A 399 4.95 9.85 -13.58
CA THR A 399 3.79 10.68 -13.23
C THR A 399 4.12 12.18 -13.29
N VAL A 400 5.30 12.60 -12.83
CA VAL A 400 5.73 14.01 -12.92
C VAL A 400 5.76 14.47 -14.38
N VAL A 401 6.34 13.67 -15.27
CA VAL A 401 6.32 13.97 -16.71
C VAL A 401 4.89 14.02 -17.25
N ASP A 402 4.06 13.03 -16.88
CA ASP A 402 2.65 12.97 -17.34
C ASP A 402 1.85 14.21 -16.91
N VAL A 403 2.01 14.67 -15.67
CA VAL A 403 1.34 15.87 -15.14
C VAL A 403 1.86 17.13 -15.83
N LEU A 404 3.19 17.28 -16.00
CA LEU A 404 3.79 18.48 -16.59
C LEU A 404 3.41 18.70 -18.04
N VAL A 405 3.23 17.63 -18.83
CA VAL A 405 2.85 17.73 -20.25
C VAL A 405 1.35 17.89 -20.47
N ARG A 406 0.50 17.66 -19.43
CA ARG A 406 -0.95 17.78 -19.54
C ARG A 406 -1.48 19.00 -18.78
N PRO A 407 -1.89 20.08 -19.46
CA PRO A 407 -2.34 21.32 -18.79
C PRO A 407 -3.53 21.11 -17.84
N VAL A 408 -4.42 20.17 -18.15
CA VAL A 408 -5.58 19.83 -17.31
C VAL A 408 -5.13 19.24 -15.97
N LEU A 409 -4.21 18.27 -15.98
CA LEU A 409 -3.66 17.68 -14.77
C LEU A 409 -2.85 18.68 -13.95
N ARG A 410 -2.00 19.48 -14.59
CA ARG A 410 -1.27 20.55 -13.88
C ARG A 410 -2.19 21.49 -13.11
N ARG A 411 -3.29 21.93 -13.72
CA ARG A 411 -4.29 22.77 -13.05
C ARG A 411 -4.96 22.04 -11.90
N ALA A 412 -5.24 20.75 -12.05
CA ALA A 412 -5.83 19.92 -11.01
C ALA A 412 -4.92 19.79 -9.77
N TYR A 413 -3.59 19.74 -9.95
CA TYR A 413 -2.61 19.78 -8.87
C TYR A 413 -2.28 21.19 -8.36
N GLY A 414 -3.01 22.24 -8.77
CA GLY A 414 -2.83 23.61 -8.31
C GLY A 414 -1.77 24.41 -9.05
N GLY A 415 -1.33 23.96 -10.24
CA GLY A 415 -0.36 24.63 -11.11
C GLY A 415 1.07 24.11 -10.97
N THR A 416 1.94 24.48 -11.94
CA THR A 416 3.30 23.92 -12.08
C THR A 416 4.16 24.12 -10.83
N LEU A 417 4.21 25.34 -10.28
CA LEU A 417 5.10 25.64 -9.14
C LEU A 417 4.69 24.89 -7.87
N ARG A 418 3.38 24.87 -7.54
CA ARG A 418 2.89 24.12 -6.37
C ARG A 418 3.08 22.62 -6.53
N PHE A 419 2.86 22.12 -7.74
CA PHE A 419 3.11 20.71 -8.03
C PHE A 419 4.59 20.33 -7.84
N LEU A 420 5.52 21.08 -8.42
CA LEU A 420 6.96 20.84 -8.25
C LEU A 420 7.44 21.00 -6.80
N ALA A 421 6.93 22.00 -6.08
CA ALA A 421 7.20 22.18 -4.66
C ALA A 421 6.68 20.99 -3.84
N SER A 422 5.50 20.45 -4.20
CA SER A 422 4.94 19.25 -3.58
C SER A 422 5.78 18.00 -3.87
N VAL A 423 6.27 17.86 -5.10
CA VAL A 423 7.19 16.75 -5.49
C VAL A 423 8.48 16.84 -4.67
N ALA A 424 9.07 18.02 -4.54
CA ALA A 424 10.29 18.21 -3.74
C ALA A 424 10.06 17.90 -2.26
N ALA A 425 9.00 18.45 -1.66
CA ALA A 425 8.65 18.22 -0.26
C ALA A 425 8.38 16.71 0.03
N GLU A 426 7.64 16.05 -0.85
CA GLU A 426 7.37 14.62 -0.75
C GLU A 426 8.62 13.77 -0.95
N THR A 427 9.50 14.15 -1.87
CA THR A 427 10.78 13.44 -2.08
C THR A 427 11.62 13.47 -0.81
N VAL A 428 11.79 14.64 -0.19
CA VAL A 428 12.49 14.76 1.10
C VAL A 428 11.79 13.93 2.18
N PHE A 429 10.48 14.02 2.29
CA PHE A 429 9.69 13.22 3.24
C PHE A 429 9.90 11.72 3.04
N SER A 430 9.84 11.21 1.81
CA SER A 430 10.06 9.80 1.49
C SER A 430 11.46 9.32 1.84
N PHE A 431 12.50 10.11 1.54
CA PHE A 431 13.89 9.78 1.92
C PHE A 431 14.07 9.65 3.43
N LEU A 432 13.37 10.47 4.21
CA LEU A 432 13.42 10.38 5.66
C LEU A 432 12.56 9.22 6.20
N LEU A 433 11.44 8.92 5.56
CA LEU A 433 10.48 7.91 6.02
C LEU A 433 10.99 6.48 5.82
N TRP A 434 11.55 6.14 4.66
CA TRP A 434 11.89 4.75 4.32
C TRP A 434 12.89 4.10 5.27
N PRO A 435 14.02 4.73 5.66
CA PRO A 435 14.93 4.14 6.63
C PRO A 435 14.28 3.85 7.99
N ILE A 436 13.33 4.70 8.42
CA ILE A 436 12.58 4.49 9.66
C ILE A 436 11.74 3.20 9.56
N LEU A 437 11.03 3.02 8.46
CA LEU A 437 10.22 1.81 8.24
C LEU A 437 11.09 0.56 8.14
N TRP A 438 12.19 0.60 7.39
CA TRP A 438 13.12 -0.53 7.30
C TRP A 438 13.69 -0.93 8.66
N PHE A 439 14.00 0.05 9.49
CA PHE A 439 14.48 -0.21 10.85
C PHE A 439 13.38 -0.85 11.73
N CYS A 440 12.15 -0.35 11.65
CA CYS A 440 10.99 -0.93 12.34
C CYS A 440 10.73 -2.38 11.91
N HIS A 441 10.75 -2.64 10.60
CA HIS A 441 10.63 -4.00 10.05
C HIS A 441 11.74 -4.91 10.56
N THR A 442 12.99 -4.43 10.55
CA THR A 442 14.15 -5.19 11.02
C THR A 442 14.01 -5.57 12.49
N LEU A 443 13.68 -4.62 13.36
CA LEU A 443 13.45 -4.90 14.77
C LEU A 443 12.28 -5.85 15.02
N PHE A 444 11.23 -5.75 14.20
CA PHE A 444 10.09 -6.66 14.31
C PHE A 444 10.47 -8.08 13.87
N LEU A 445 11.14 -8.22 12.74
CA LEU A 445 11.61 -9.52 12.21
C LEU A 445 12.58 -10.21 13.16
N LEU A 446 13.53 -9.48 13.74
CA LEU A 446 14.45 -9.98 14.76
C LEU A 446 13.73 -10.37 16.05
N GLY A 447 12.61 -9.73 16.38
CA GLY A 447 11.79 -10.04 17.55
C GLY A 447 10.86 -11.24 17.36
N LEU A 448 10.56 -11.65 16.13
CA LEU A 448 9.64 -12.77 15.85
C LEU A 448 10.07 -14.08 16.54
N PRO A 449 11.33 -14.54 16.49
CA PRO A 449 11.74 -15.77 17.18
C PRO A 449 11.57 -15.70 18.71
N PHE A 450 11.53 -14.49 19.27
CA PHE A 450 11.37 -14.23 20.70
C PHE A 450 9.92 -13.95 21.12
N GLY A 451 8.96 -14.26 20.28
CA GLY A 451 7.54 -14.12 20.62
C GLY A 451 6.92 -12.76 20.30
N ARG A 452 7.64 -11.84 19.65
CA ARG A 452 7.07 -10.54 19.25
C ARG A 452 6.03 -10.73 18.17
N ALA A 453 4.78 -10.43 18.47
CA ALA A 453 3.66 -10.50 17.55
C ALA A 453 2.86 -9.21 17.62
N ILE A 454 2.17 -8.87 16.53
CA ILE A 454 1.24 -7.75 16.51
C ILE A 454 -0.19 -8.29 16.44
N GLY A 455 -1.04 -7.85 17.36
CA GLY A 455 -2.46 -8.17 17.33
C GLY A 455 -3.26 -7.21 16.44
N TRP A 456 -4.48 -7.58 16.15
CA TRP A 456 -5.42 -6.66 15.48
C TRP A 456 -5.95 -5.64 16.50
N ILE A 457 -5.35 -4.46 16.54
CA ILE A 457 -5.76 -3.32 17.36
C ILE A 457 -6.48 -2.33 16.42
N GLY A 458 -7.62 -1.76 16.88
CA GLY A 458 -8.32 -0.71 16.14
C GLY A 458 -7.38 0.47 15.85
N GLN A 459 -7.47 1.05 14.64
CA GLN A 459 -6.65 2.19 14.25
C GLN A 459 -7.31 3.49 14.70
N ARG A 460 -6.51 4.37 15.29
CA ARG A 460 -6.93 5.75 15.53
C ARG A 460 -6.79 6.53 14.22
N ARG A 461 -7.91 7.06 13.70
CA ARG A 461 -7.97 7.72 12.40
C ARG A 461 -8.08 9.24 12.48
N GLU A 462 -8.39 9.77 13.65
CA GLU A 462 -8.47 11.21 13.89
C GLU A 462 -7.09 11.86 13.92
N ASP A 463 -6.99 13.07 13.36
CA ASP A 463 -5.78 13.86 13.43
C ASP A 463 -5.43 14.19 14.89
N HIS A 464 -4.24 13.82 15.33
CA HIS A 464 -3.75 14.11 16.66
C HIS A 464 -2.24 14.35 16.64
N ALA A 465 -1.78 15.20 17.55
CA ALA A 465 -0.35 15.44 17.75
C ALA A 465 0.27 14.31 18.55
N ILE A 466 1.45 13.87 18.15
CA ILE A 466 2.29 12.94 18.91
C ILE A 466 3.25 13.77 19.80
N PRO A 467 3.19 13.63 21.13
CA PRO A 467 4.10 14.34 22.03
C PRO A 467 5.53 13.81 21.90
N TRP A 468 6.51 14.69 22.17
CA TRP A 468 7.94 14.33 22.12
C TRP A 468 8.30 13.10 22.95
N SER A 469 7.69 12.94 24.13
CA SER A 469 7.91 11.78 25.01
C SER A 469 7.45 10.45 24.39
N GLU A 470 6.35 10.47 23.64
CA GLU A 470 5.85 9.29 22.95
C GLU A 470 6.73 8.97 21.72
N ALA A 471 7.05 9.98 20.91
CA ALA A 471 7.95 9.82 19.76
C ALA A 471 9.33 9.30 20.20
N LEU A 472 9.90 9.84 21.27
CA LEU A 472 11.16 9.36 21.85
C LEU A 472 11.06 7.90 22.27
N ARG A 473 10.03 7.52 23.02
CA ARG A 473 9.85 6.14 23.51
C ARG A 473 9.75 5.13 22.36
N GLN A 474 9.17 5.51 21.23
CA GLN A 474 8.94 4.59 20.10
C GLN A 474 10.09 4.59 19.09
N LEU A 475 10.81 5.71 18.93
CA LEU A 475 11.77 5.92 17.84
C LEU A 475 13.22 6.20 18.31
N TRP A 476 13.53 6.07 19.60
CA TRP A 476 14.91 6.26 20.08
C TRP A 476 15.93 5.29 19.48
N PRO A 477 15.59 3.99 19.19
CA PRO A 477 16.59 3.08 18.64
C PRO A 477 17.06 3.52 17.26
N GLN A 478 16.13 4.03 16.42
CA GLN A 478 16.42 4.59 15.10
C GLN A 478 17.38 5.78 15.23
N THR A 479 17.03 6.75 16.08
CA THR A 479 17.83 7.95 16.29
C THR A 479 19.23 7.62 16.81
N VAL A 480 19.35 6.71 17.78
CA VAL A 480 20.65 6.28 18.31
C VAL A 480 21.49 5.57 17.26
N THR A 481 20.89 4.65 16.50
CA THR A 481 21.61 3.90 15.44
C THR A 481 22.11 4.85 14.35
N GLY A 482 21.26 5.74 13.85
CA GLY A 482 21.64 6.73 12.86
C GLY A 482 22.70 7.70 13.38
N GLY A 483 22.52 8.19 14.60
CA GLY A 483 23.48 9.11 15.26
C GLY A 483 24.85 8.47 15.50
N ALA A 484 24.88 7.23 15.99
CA ALA A 484 26.14 6.50 16.19
C ALA A 484 26.88 6.26 14.86
N SER A 485 26.15 5.88 13.79
CA SER A 485 26.74 5.69 12.45
C SER A 485 27.33 6.99 11.92
N LEU A 486 26.61 8.12 12.04
CA LEU A 486 27.12 9.42 11.60
C LEU A 486 28.30 9.91 12.44
N LEU A 487 28.26 9.74 13.76
CA LEU A 487 29.34 10.13 14.65
C LEU A 487 30.61 9.33 14.36
N LEU A 488 30.48 8.02 14.16
CA LEU A 488 31.62 7.16 13.81
C LEU A 488 32.30 7.63 12.52
N LEU A 489 31.52 7.91 11.47
CA LEU A 489 32.08 8.43 10.22
C LEU A 489 32.59 9.87 10.34
N ALA A 490 31.96 10.71 11.14
CA ALA A 490 32.41 12.09 11.35
C ALA A 490 33.82 12.14 11.95
N VAL A 491 34.11 11.17 12.82
CA VAL A 491 35.43 11.07 13.48
C VAL A 491 36.46 10.38 12.60
N LEU A 492 36.09 9.29 11.95
CA LEU A 492 37.05 8.42 11.26
C LEU A 492 37.13 8.66 9.75
N GLN A 493 36.02 9.00 9.09
CA GLN A 493 35.91 9.19 7.64
C GLN A 493 34.94 10.30 7.24
N PRO A 494 35.25 11.59 7.54
CA PRO A 494 34.32 12.71 7.29
C PRO A 494 33.86 12.82 5.81
N ALA A 495 34.69 12.40 4.87
CA ALA A 495 34.38 12.43 3.44
C ALA A 495 33.22 11.48 3.05
N ALA A 496 32.91 10.45 3.86
CA ALA A 496 31.82 9.52 3.63
C ALA A 496 30.45 10.02 4.15
N LEU A 497 30.44 11.01 5.04
CA LEU A 497 29.22 11.54 5.70
C LEU A 497 28.09 11.94 4.73
N PRO A 498 28.34 12.74 3.66
CA PRO A 498 27.24 13.18 2.80
C PRO A 498 26.47 12.02 2.17
N TYR A 499 27.18 10.98 1.75
CA TYR A 499 26.57 9.83 1.10
C TYR A 499 25.68 9.03 2.05
N LEU A 500 26.19 8.74 3.26
CA LEU A 500 25.46 7.97 4.25
C LEU A 500 24.27 8.75 4.83
N PHE A 501 24.45 10.05 5.08
CA PHE A 501 23.36 10.91 5.59
C PHE A 501 22.18 10.93 4.64
N VAL A 502 22.41 11.18 3.34
CA VAL A 502 21.35 11.28 2.35
C VAL A 502 20.65 9.95 2.14
N LEU A 503 21.38 8.83 2.10
CA LEU A 503 20.79 7.54 1.72
C LEU A 503 20.04 6.84 2.87
N LEU A 504 20.57 6.86 4.08
CA LEU A 504 20.04 6.01 5.16
C LEU A 504 20.01 6.67 6.55
N ALA A 505 21.11 7.24 6.99
CA ALA A 505 21.25 7.70 8.37
C ALA A 505 20.41 8.94 8.70
N GLY A 506 20.19 9.83 7.72
CA GLY A 506 19.41 11.06 7.92
C GLY A 506 17.98 10.80 8.37
N GLY A 507 17.29 9.83 7.76
CA GLY A 507 15.95 9.42 8.17
C GLY A 507 15.93 8.87 9.60
N LEU A 508 16.91 8.04 9.94
CA LEU A 508 17.01 7.45 11.29
C LEU A 508 17.25 8.52 12.37
N VAL A 509 18.20 9.43 12.15
CA VAL A 509 18.50 10.53 13.11
C VAL A 509 17.31 11.44 13.29
N LEU A 510 16.62 11.77 12.20
CA LEU A 510 15.49 12.69 12.21
C LEU A 510 14.13 12.01 12.48
N SER A 511 14.12 10.73 12.89
CA SER A 511 12.88 9.98 13.08
C SER A 511 11.93 10.61 14.11
N ILE A 512 12.46 11.06 15.25
CA ILE A 512 11.69 11.70 16.31
C ILE A 512 11.14 13.06 15.86
N PRO A 513 11.96 14.04 15.40
CA PRO A 513 11.43 15.32 14.95
C PRO A 513 10.50 15.19 13.73
N LEU A 514 10.74 14.26 12.81
CA LEU A 514 9.83 13.98 11.69
C LEU A 514 8.46 13.52 12.20
N CYS A 515 8.42 12.58 13.15
CA CYS A 515 7.19 12.09 13.76
C CYS A 515 6.38 13.22 14.41
N VAL A 516 7.03 14.04 15.25
CA VAL A 516 6.37 15.15 15.94
C VAL A 516 5.89 16.22 14.95
N LEU A 517 6.75 16.65 14.03
CA LEU A 517 6.43 17.70 13.08
C LEU A 517 5.26 17.29 12.16
N THR A 518 5.30 16.08 11.61
CA THR A 518 4.27 15.62 10.65
C THR A 518 2.94 15.27 11.31
N SER A 519 2.92 15.02 12.63
CA SER A 519 1.68 14.85 13.40
C SER A 519 1.10 16.16 13.93
N TRP A 520 1.83 17.28 13.81
CA TRP A 520 1.42 18.57 14.38
C TRP A 520 0.35 19.25 13.51
N PRO A 521 -0.91 19.44 14.00
CA PRO A 521 -2.01 19.94 13.17
C PRO A 521 -1.77 21.34 12.55
N PRO A 522 -1.09 22.32 13.23
CA PRO A 522 -0.79 23.60 12.59
C PRO A 522 0.12 23.47 11.36
N PHE A 523 1.07 22.54 11.36
CA PHE A 523 1.92 22.28 10.20
C PHE A 523 1.11 21.71 9.04
N GLY A 524 0.20 20.75 9.30
CA GLY A 524 -0.71 20.23 8.28
C GLY A 524 -1.57 21.33 7.66
N ARG A 525 -2.18 22.20 8.49
CA ARG A 525 -2.94 23.37 7.99
C ARG A 525 -2.08 24.34 7.19
N ALA A 526 -0.80 24.50 7.53
CA ALA A 526 0.12 25.32 6.74
C ALA A 526 0.37 24.72 5.34
N LEU A 527 0.59 23.39 5.25
CA LEU A 527 0.75 22.70 3.96
C LEU A 527 -0.51 22.86 3.07
N VAL A 528 -1.71 22.75 3.66
CA VAL A 528 -2.97 22.99 2.93
C VAL A 528 -3.02 24.41 2.38
N ARG A 529 -2.72 25.42 3.20
CA ARG A 529 -2.72 26.85 2.77
C ARG A 529 -1.71 27.14 1.66
N TRP A 530 -0.52 26.54 1.73
CA TRP A 530 0.50 26.67 0.69
C TRP A 530 0.21 25.84 -0.56
N GLY A 531 -0.73 24.90 -0.47
CA GLY A 531 -1.06 23.97 -1.55
C GLY A 531 0.00 22.90 -1.77
N ILE A 532 0.82 22.59 -0.75
CA ILE A 532 1.81 21.51 -0.79
C ILE A 532 1.11 20.17 -0.56
N GLY A 533 1.47 19.15 -1.36
CA GLY A 533 0.82 17.84 -1.35
C GLY A 533 -0.65 17.87 -1.81
N ARG A 534 -1.05 18.88 -2.59
CA ARG A 534 -2.41 19.00 -3.11
C ARG A 534 -2.72 17.89 -4.12
N LEU A 535 -3.86 17.24 -3.94
CA LEU A 535 -4.41 16.24 -4.86
C LEU A 535 -5.47 16.85 -5.80
N PRO A 536 -5.73 16.23 -6.96
CA PRO A 536 -6.75 16.70 -7.91
C PRO A 536 -8.15 16.83 -7.29
N GLU A 537 -8.51 15.96 -6.37
CA GLU A 537 -9.78 15.91 -5.66
C GLU A 537 -10.03 17.14 -4.77
N GLU A 538 -8.97 17.80 -4.30
CA GLU A 538 -9.07 19.05 -3.54
C GLU A 538 -9.36 20.26 -4.44
N THR A 539 -8.95 20.19 -5.70
CA THR A 539 -9.19 21.28 -6.67
C THR A 539 -10.56 21.13 -7.35
N LYS A 540 -10.95 19.89 -7.65
CA LYS A 540 -12.22 19.57 -8.29
C LYS A 540 -12.82 18.32 -7.64
N PRO A 541 -13.37 18.43 -6.42
CA PRO A 541 -14.00 17.28 -5.77
C PRO A 541 -15.21 16.79 -6.56
N SER A 542 -15.39 15.47 -6.62
CA SER A 542 -16.59 14.84 -7.16
C SER A 542 -17.82 15.23 -6.34
N ALA A 543 -19.02 15.02 -6.89
CA ALA A 543 -20.27 15.27 -6.14
C ALA A 543 -20.30 14.44 -4.85
N SER A 544 -19.91 13.18 -4.91
CA SER A 544 -19.81 12.28 -3.75
C SER A 544 -18.85 12.80 -2.69
N LEU A 545 -17.64 13.21 -3.06
CA LEU A 545 -16.66 13.75 -2.12
C LEU A 545 -17.15 15.03 -1.43
N ARG A 546 -17.81 15.94 -2.15
CA ARG A 546 -18.41 17.14 -1.54
C ARG A 546 -19.44 16.78 -0.47
N ARG A 547 -20.25 15.75 -0.70
CA ARG A 547 -21.24 15.27 0.29
C ARG A 547 -20.58 14.65 1.53
N LEU A 548 -19.42 14.01 1.36
CA LEU A 548 -18.67 13.39 2.47
C LEU A 548 -17.89 14.38 3.32
N THR A 549 -17.28 15.40 2.67
CA THR A 549 -16.38 16.34 3.35
C THR A 549 -17.09 17.59 3.87
N GLY A 550 -18.34 17.80 3.52
CA GLY A 550 -19.09 19.04 3.77
C GLY A 550 -18.67 20.17 2.82
N PRO A 551 -19.36 21.31 2.84
CA PRO A 551 -19.03 22.48 2.02
C PRO A 551 -17.68 23.09 2.35
#